data_9a0e18e355b493ae3ae5792399857de2
#
_entry.id   9a0e18e355b493ae3ae5792399857de2
#
_cell.length_a   1.000
_cell.length_b   1.000
_cell.length_c   1.000
_cell.angle_alpha   90.00
_cell.angle_beta   90.00
_cell.angle_gamma   90.00
#
_symmetry.space_group_name_H-M   'P 1'
#
loop_
_entity.id
_entity.type
_entity.pdbx_description
1 polymer ?
#
loop_
_entity_poly.entity_id
_entity_poly.type
_entity_poly.pdbx_seq_one_letter_code
_entity_poly.pdbx_strand_id
1 'polypeptide(L)'
;MDQPAWMAAAWAEFGVRETLGPGNTPAVLAYYREAGRADIKQDAVAWCAAFTGAMLARAGMAGTGSLLARSYLDWGTPLEDGRVGAVAVLSRGSDPQAGHVGFLVGRNERALFLLGGNQDDSVSVAAFDAKRLLGLRWPKDPAPDEVAEPAQAASASNEHGRDADPVFAIALAHVLKMEGGFSNDPYDPGGPTN
;
A
#
# COMPACT_ATOMS: atom_id res chain seq x y z
N MET A 1 17.62 -5.93 4.24
CA MET A 1 16.78 -6.60 3.22
C MET A 1 16.30 -5.52 2.29
N ASP A 2 16.56 -5.66 1.00
CA ASP A 2 16.14 -4.65 0.03
C ASP A 2 14.60 -4.59 -0.03
N GLN A 3 14.09 -3.37 -0.03
CA GLN A 3 12.67 -3.11 -0.13
C GLN A 3 12.19 -3.50 -1.54
N PRO A 4 11.03 -4.18 -1.68
CA PRO A 4 10.49 -4.49 -3.00
C PRO A 4 10.28 -3.25 -3.87
N ALA A 5 10.52 -3.35 -5.18
CA ALA A 5 10.44 -2.20 -6.09
C ALA A 5 9.07 -1.51 -6.09
N TRP A 6 7.96 -2.27 -5.93
CA TRP A 6 6.62 -1.68 -5.82
C TRP A 6 6.42 -0.86 -4.55
N MET A 7 7.15 -1.17 -3.47
CA MET A 7 7.11 -0.35 -2.25
C MET A 7 7.79 1.00 -2.47
N ALA A 8 8.92 1.03 -3.16
CA ALA A 8 9.57 2.29 -3.52
C ALA A 8 8.64 3.17 -4.37
N ALA A 9 7.94 2.57 -5.35
CA ALA A 9 6.92 3.27 -6.14
C ALA A 9 5.76 3.79 -5.27
N ALA A 10 5.28 2.98 -4.31
CA ALA A 10 4.18 3.36 -3.43
C ALA A 10 4.57 4.50 -2.46
N TRP A 11 5.77 4.46 -1.90
CA TRP A 11 6.27 5.53 -1.04
C TRP A 11 6.47 6.86 -1.79
N ALA A 12 6.84 6.82 -3.08
CA ALA A 12 6.97 8.02 -3.90
C ALA A 12 5.64 8.77 -4.09
N GLU A 13 4.51 8.08 -3.95
CA GLU A 13 3.16 8.66 -4.06
C GLU A 13 2.58 9.08 -2.70
N PHE A 14 3.30 8.88 -1.61
CA PHE A 14 2.81 9.22 -0.26
C PHE A 14 2.39 10.68 -0.15
N GLY A 15 1.17 10.92 0.36
CA GLY A 15 0.60 12.25 0.51
C GLY A 15 -0.19 12.75 -0.70
N VAL A 16 -0.24 12.03 -1.82
CA VAL A 16 -1.17 12.34 -2.92
C VAL A 16 -2.59 12.29 -2.38
N ARG A 17 -3.40 13.32 -2.69
CA ARG A 17 -4.80 13.43 -2.26
C ARG A 17 -5.72 13.57 -3.46
N GLU A 18 -6.90 12.98 -3.32
CA GLU A 18 -8.02 13.19 -4.23
C GLU A 18 -8.50 14.65 -4.16
N THR A 19 -8.85 15.22 -5.31
CA THR A 19 -9.40 16.56 -5.39
C THR A 19 -10.85 16.55 -4.92
N LEU A 20 -11.16 17.33 -3.90
CA LEU A 20 -12.54 17.48 -3.44
C LEU A 20 -13.37 18.28 -4.47
N GLY A 21 -14.58 17.80 -4.78
CA GLY A 21 -15.52 18.49 -5.66
C GLY A 21 -15.39 18.05 -7.13
N PRO A 22 -15.71 18.94 -8.10
CA PRO A 22 -15.85 18.54 -9.51
C PRO A 22 -14.52 18.35 -10.27
N GLY A 23 -13.39 18.52 -9.61
CA GLY A 23 -12.06 18.29 -10.19
C GLY A 23 -11.66 16.83 -10.22
N ASN A 24 -10.56 16.53 -10.88
CA ASN A 24 -9.92 15.21 -10.84
C ASN A 24 -8.42 15.38 -10.54
N THR A 25 -7.89 14.51 -9.72
CA THR A 25 -6.46 14.44 -9.43
C THR A 25 -5.74 13.68 -10.53
N PRO A 26 -4.83 14.31 -11.29
CA PRO A 26 -4.15 13.64 -12.40
C PRO A 26 -3.41 12.37 -11.99
N ALA A 27 -2.83 12.32 -10.79
CA ALA A 27 -2.16 11.15 -10.25
C ALA A 27 -3.14 9.98 -10.05
N VAL A 28 -4.33 10.21 -9.48
CA VAL A 28 -5.36 9.18 -9.28
C VAL A 28 -5.85 8.64 -10.63
N LEU A 29 -6.06 9.52 -11.63
CA LEU A 29 -6.38 9.09 -12.99
C LEU A 29 -5.25 8.29 -13.64
N ALA A 30 -3.99 8.58 -13.29
CA ALA A 30 -2.85 7.79 -13.74
C ALA A 30 -2.89 6.38 -13.15
N TYR A 31 -3.21 6.22 -11.87
CA TYR A 31 -3.32 4.90 -11.23
C TYR A 31 -4.33 4.00 -11.94
N TYR A 32 -5.50 4.52 -12.35
CA TYR A 32 -6.44 3.72 -13.13
C TYR A 32 -5.85 3.26 -14.45
N ARG A 33 -5.21 4.18 -15.22
CA ARG A 33 -4.60 3.83 -16.52
C ARG A 33 -3.53 2.76 -16.38
N GLU A 34 -2.63 2.93 -15.40
CA GLU A 34 -1.51 2.04 -15.14
C GLU A 34 -1.98 0.66 -14.62
N ALA A 35 -3.10 0.63 -13.89
CA ALA A 35 -3.76 -0.61 -13.47
C ALA A 35 -4.60 -1.27 -14.58
N GLY A 36 -4.56 -0.76 -15.83
CA GLY A 36 -5.32 -1.32 -16.95
C GLY A 36 -6.77 -0.85 -17.04
N ARG A 37 -7.16 0.23 -16.35
CA ARG A 37 -8.52 0.78 -16.30
C ARG A 37 -8.56 2.21 -16.87
N ALA A 38 -8.04 2.36 -18.08
CA ALA A 38 -8.08 3.63 -18.80
C ALA A 38 -9.50 4.11 -19.17
N ASP A 39 -10.52 3.27 -18.98
CA ASP A 39 -11.94 3.58 -19.10
C ASP A 39 -12.44 4.53 -18.01
N ILE A 40 -11.82 4.54 -16.82
CA ILE A 40 -12.20 5.41 -15.71
C ILE A 40 -11.68 6.83 -15.95
N LYS A 41 -12.59 7.81 -15.88
CA LYS A 41 -12.31 9.23 -16.16
C LYS A 41 -12.53 10.16 -14.97
N GLN A 42 -12.93 9.62 -13.83
CA GLN A 42 -13.22 10.37 -12.61
C GLN A 42 -12.52 9.71 -11.43
N ASP A 43 -11.93 10.50 -10.54
CA ASP A 43 -11.23 10.00 -9.34
C ASP A 43 -12.18 9.62 -8.20
N ALA A 44 -13.42 10.04 -8.24
CA ALA A 44 -14.46 9.70 -7.26
C ALA A 44 -14.82 8.19 -7.20
N VAL A 45 -14.27 7.36 -8.07
CA VAL A 45 -14.40 5.90 -7.99
C VAL A 45 -13.39 5.36 -6.98
N ALA A 46 -13.76 4.35 -6.17
CA ALA A 46 -12.82 3.77 -5.21
C ALA A 46 -11.52 3.30 -5.87
N TRP A 47 -10.38 3.85 -5.47
CA TRP A 47 -9.10 3.67 -6.16
C TRP A 47 -8.01 2.92 -5.38
N CYS A 48 -8.33 2.29 -4.26
CA CYS A 48 -7.34 1.48 -3.52
C CYS A 48 -6.76 0.33 -4.37
N ALA A 49 -7.60 -0.37 -5.13
CA ALA A 49 -7.16 -1.44 -6.03
C ALA A 49 -6.41 -0.92 -7.25
N ALA A 50 -6.82 0.24 -7.79
CA ALA A 50 -6.11 0.92 -8.88
C ALA A 50 -4.71 1.36 -8.44
N PHE A 51 -4.58 1.97 -7.25
CA PHE A 51 -3.28 2.33 -6.67
C PHE A 51 -2.37 1.11 -6.55
N THR A 52 -2.86 0.03 -5.90
CA THR A 52 -2.07 -1.20 -5.76
C THR A 52 -1.62 -1.75 -7.11
N GLY A 53 -2.54 -1.81 -8.10
CA GLY A 53 -2.22 -2.26 -9.45
C GLY A 53 -1.19 -1.38 -10.17
N ALA A 54 -1.30 -0.06 -10.02
CA ALA A 54 -0.36 0.89 -10.60
C ALA A 54 1.05 0.74 -10.02
N MET A 55 1.19 0.57 -8.70
CA MET A 55 2.49 0.39 -8.06
C MET A 55 3.14 -0.93 -8.47
N LEU A 56 2.35 -2.00 -8.61
CA LEU A 56 2.82 -3.27 -9.17
C LEU A 56 3.27 -3.11 -10.63
N ALA A 57 2.48 -2.40 -11.46
CA ALA A 57 2.82 -2.16 -12.87
C ALA A 57 4.12 -1.35 -13.02
N ARG A 58 4.36 -0.34 -12.18
CA ARG A 58 5.62 0.41 -12.15
C ARG A 58 6.83 -0.44 -11.77
N ALA A 59 6.59 -1.54 -11.06
CA ALA A 59 7.61 -2.55 -10.73
C ALA A 59 7.68 -3.70 -11.75
N GLY A 60 7.03 -3.57 -12.92
CA GLY A 60 7.05 -4.57 -13.98
C GLY A 60 6.13 -5.77 -13.75
N MET A 61 5.18 -5.66 -12.83
CA MET A 61 4.26 -6.76 -12.50
C MET A 61 2.82 -6.41 -12.87
N ALA A 62 2.09 -7.37 -13.41
CA ALA A 62 0.65 -7.19 -13.65
C ALA A 62 -0.13 -7.28 -12.34
N GLY A 63 -0.99 -6.30 -12.08
CA GLY A 63 -2.03 -6.39 -11.06
C GLY A 63 -3.23 -7.21 -11.57
N THR A 64 -4.38 -7.10 -10.86
CA THR A 64 -5.60 -7.83 -11.25
C THR A 64 -6.39 -7.17 -12.40
N GLY A 65 -6.13 -5.90 -12.71
CA GLY A 65 -6.93 -5.10 -13.64
C GLY A 65 -8.35 -4.78 -13.15
N SER A 66 -8.69 -5.21 -11.93
CA SER A 66 -9.99 -4.98 -11.31
C SER A 66 -9.94 -3.83 -10.31
N LEU A 67 -11.04 -3.10 -10.15
CA LEU A 67 -11.21 -2.10 -9.08
C LEU A 67 -11.74 -2.70 -7.77
N LEU A 68 -12.08 -3.99 -7.77
CA LEU A 68 -12.50 -4.69 -6.56
C LEU A 68 -11.25 -5.08 -5.75
N ALA A 69 -11.14 -4.57 -4.52
CA ALA A 69 -10.02 -4.90 -3.63
C ALA A 69 -9.87 -6.42 -3.42
N ARG A 70 -10.98 -7.14 -3.33
CA ARG A 70 -10.99 -8.60 -3.11
C ARG A 70 -10.50 -9.42 -4.30
N SER A 71 -10.40 -8.83 -5.51
CA SER A 71 -9.78 -9.53 -6.65
C SER A 71 -8.33 -9.94 -6.38
N TYR A 72 -7.67 -9.24 -5.47
CA TYR A 72 -6.31 -9.59 -5.06
C TYR A 72 -6.22 -10.86 -4.21
N LEU A 73 -7.35 -11.43 -3.73
CA LEU A 73 -7.33 -12.72 -3.04
C LEU A 73 -6.94 -13.88 -3.98
N ASP A 74 -7.15 -13.71 -5.29
CA ASP A 74 -6.79 -14.70 -6.31
C ASP A 74 -5.48 -14.35 -7.05
N TRP A 75 -4.85 -13.23 -6.66
CA TRP A 75 -3.60 -12.75 -7.26
C TRP A 75 -2.37 -13.30 -6.51
N GLY A 76 -1.30 -13.58 -7.27
CA GLY A 76 -0.03 -14.00 -6.68
C GLY A 76 -0.11 -15.33 -5.92
N THR A 77 0.78 -15.49 -4.93
CA THR A 77 0.82 -16.62 -4.00
C THR A 77 0.35 -16.19 -2.61
N PRO A 78 -0.43 -17.01 -1.88
CA PRO A 78 -0.79 -16.71 -0.51
C PRO A 78 0.46 -16.69 0.39
N LEU A 79 0.45 -15.78 1.38
CA LEU A 79 1.43 -15.74 2.46
C LEU A 79 0.72 -16.04 3.77
N GLU A 80 1.32 -16.92 4.57
CA GLU A 80 0.89 -17.19 5.94
C GLU A 80 1.46 -16.13 6.89
N ASP A 81 2.74 -15.80 6.73
CA ASP A 81 3.41 -14.77 7.49
C ASP A 81 3.52 -13.46 6.71
N GLY A 82 3.12 -12.37 7.36
CA GLY A 82 3.22 -11.04 6.75
C GLY A 82 4.64 -10.53 6.73
N ARG A 83 5.12 -10.19 5.55
CA ARG A 83 6.35 -9.41 5.37
C ARG A 83 6.05 -8.05 4.76
N VAL A 84 6.90 -7.08 4.99
CA VAL A 84 6.77 -5.73 4.41
C VAL A 84 6.68 -5.81 2.88
N GLY A 85 5.72 -5.12 2.32
CA GLY A 85 5.42 -5.14 0.89
C GLY A 85 4.38 -6.19 0.47
N ALA A 86 3.94 -7.09 1.36
CA ALA A 86 2.83 -7.99 1.04
C ALA A 86 1.57 -7.21 0.69
N VAL A 87 0.86 -7.65 -0.35
CA VAL A 87 -0.47 -7.14 -0.69
C VAL A 87 -1.46 -7.69 0.32
N ALA A 88 -2.01 -6.82 1.16
CA ALA A 88 -2.98 -7.17 2.20
C ALA A 88 -4.40 -6.83 1.72
N VAL A 89 -5.29 -7.81 1.77
CA VAL A 89 -6.71 -7.66 1.43
C VAL A 89 -7.54 -7.71 2.69
N LEU A 90 -8.36 -6.69 2.90
CA LEU A 90 -9.19 -6.52 4.09
C LEU A 90 -10.68 -6.55 3.73
N SER A 91 -11.50 -7.02 4.66
CA SER A 91 -12.95 -6.81 4.62
C SER A 91 -13.33 -5.35 4.91
N ARG A 92 -14.47 -4.89 4.37
CA ARG A 92 -15.04 -3.56 4.65
C ARG A 92 -16.54 -3.70 4.88
N GLY A 93 -16.97 -3.38 6.10
CA GLY A 93 -18.36 -3.52 6.49
C GLY A 93 -18.87 -4.97 6.40
N SER A 94 -20.17 -5.13 6.21
CA SER A 94 -20.86 -6.44 6.11
C SER A 94 -21.02 -6.95 4.68
N ASP A 95 -20.76 -6.11 3.68
CA ASP A 95 -20.83 -6.51 2.27
C ASP A 95 -19.71 -7.50 1.94
N PRO A 96 -20.03 -8.73 1.49
CA PRO A 96 -19.02 -9.72 1.13
C PRO A 96 -18.17 -9.34 -0.08
N GLN A 97 -18.57 -8.36 -0.88
CA GLN A 97 -17.77 -7.87 -2.02
C GLN A 97 -16.92 -6.64 -1.65
N ALA A 98 -17.32 -5.89 -0.63
CA ALA A 98 -16.58 -4.74 -0.20
C ALA A 98 -15.26 -5.13 0.47
N GLY A 99 -14.22 -4.35 0.23
CA GLY A 99 -12.90 -4.60 0.77
C GLY A 99 -12.00 -3.37 0.70
N HIS A 100 -10.81 -3.53 1.22
CA HIS A 100 -9.70 -2.61 1.04
C HIS A 100 -8.45 -3.40 0.68
N VAL A 101 -7.52 -2.79 -0.04
CA VAL A 101 -6.25 -3.40 -0.41
C VAL A 101 -5.13 -2.35 -0.34
N GLY A 102 -3.98 -2.78 0.15
CA GLY A 102 -2.77 -1.97 0.25
C GLY A 102 -1.57 -2.84 0.55
N PHE A 103 -0.42 -2.22 0.72
CA PHE A 103 0.85 -2.89 1.01
C PHE A 103 1.12 -2.90 2.51
N LEU A 104 1.40 -4.06 3.07
CA LEU A 104 1.75 -4.20 4.47
C LEU A 104 3.09 -3.50 4.76
N VAL A 105 3.11 -2.57 5.70
CA VAL A 105 4.33 -1.91 6.20
C VAL A 105 4.68 -2.34 7.62
N GLY A 106 3.73 -2.90 8.35
CA GLY A 106 3.94 -3.44 9.68
C GLY A 106 2.66 -4.05 10.25
N ARG A 107 2.79 -4.81 11.32
CA ARG A 107 1.65 -5.37 12.05
C ARG A 107 1.99 -5.65 13.51
N ASN A 108 0.95 -5.69 14.34
CA ASN A 108 0.98 -6.28 15.68
C ASN A 108 -0.25 -7.19 15.86
N GLU A 109 -0.50 -7.67 17.06
CA GLU A 109 -1.62 -8.57 17.35
C GLU A 109 -3.00 -7.96 17.08
N ARG A 110 -3.13 -6.63 17.11
CA ARG A 110 -4.40 -5.91 17.02
C ARG A 110 -4.59 -5.18 15.69
N ALA A 111 -3.50 -4.76 15.05
CA ALA A 111 -3.54 -3.87 13.90
C ALA A 111 -2.58 -4.30 12.78
N LEU A 112 -2.99 -3.99 11.56
CA LEU A 112 -2.18 -3.99 10.35
C LEU A 112 -1.97 -2.54 9.93
N PHE A 113 -0.74 -2.17 9.60
CA PHE A 113 -0.42 -0.86 9.04
C PHE A 113 -0.20 -1.02 7.55
N LEU A 114 -1.02 -0.35 6.74
CA LEU A 114 -0.98 -0.46 5.29
C LEU A 114 -0.64 0.87 4.64
N LEU A 115 0.34 0.87 3.74
CA LEU A 115 0.51 1.91 2.75
C LEU A 115 -0.45 1.63 1.60
N GLY A 116 -1.41 2.52 1.38
CA GLY A 116 -2.46 2.31 0.39
C GLY A 116 -3.06 3.59 -0.13
N GLY A 117 -3.72 3.48 -1.26
CA GLY A 117 -4.51 4.56 -1.85
C GLY A 117 -5.94 4.55 -1.35
N ASN A 118 -6.62 5.70 -1.48
CA ASN A 118 -8.00 5.90 -1.06
C ASN A 118 -8.20 5.62 0.45
N GLN A 119 -7.23 6.01 1.26
CA GLN A 119 -7.27 6.02 2.71
C GLN A 119 -7.52 7.47 3.16
N ASP A 120 -8.75 7.80 3.50
CA ASP A 120 -9.23 9.18 3.69
C ASP A 120 -8.87 10.06 2.47
N ASP A 121 -9.26 9.56 1.27
CA ASP A 121 -9.04 10.18 -0.03
C ASP A 121 -7.56 10.51 -0.32
N SER A 122 -6.66 9.73 0.24
CA SER A 122 -5.22 9.95 0.08
C SER A 122 -4.40 8.66 -0.04
N VAL A 123 -3.16 8.81 -0.50
CA VAL A 123 -2.11 7.80 -0.32
C VAL A 123 -1.47 8.03 1.05
N SER A 124 -1.68 7.10 1.95
CA SER A 124 -1.23 7.23 3.34
C SER A 124 -0.86 5.88 3.95
N VAL A 125 -0.29 5.91 5.14
CA VAL A 125 -0.23 4.73 6.02
C VAL A 125 -1.38 4.83 7.00
N ALA A 126 -2.23 3.80 7.04
CA ALA A 126 -3.36 3.73 7.95
C ALA A 126 -3.35 2.42 8.73
N ALA A 127 -3.87 2.48 9.96
CA ALA A 127 -4.03 1.32 10.83
C ALA A 127 -5.41 0.68 10.63
N PHE A 128 -5.44 -0.64 10.55
CA PHE A 128 -6.68 -1.43 10.39
C PHE A 128 -6.72 -2.55 11.40
N ASP A 129 -7.88 -2.85 11.96
CA ASP A 129 -8.08 -4.01 12.85
C ASP A 129 -7.59 -5.30 12.16
N ALA A 130 -6.70 -6.04 12.82
CA ALA A 130 -6.13 -7.28 12.29
C ALA A 130 -7.20 -8.33 11.94
N LYS A 131 -8.37 -8.30 12.60
CA LYS A 131 -9.51 -9.20 12.32
C LYS A 131 -10.13 -8.96 10.93
N ARG A 132 -9.85 -7.82 10.30
CA ARG A 132 -10.33 -7.53 8.94
C ARG A 132 -9.52 -8.21 7.85
N LEU A 133 -8.37 -8.82 8.18
CA LEU A 133 -7.51 -9.48 7.21
C LEU A 133 -8.23 -10.69 6.58
N LEU A 134 -8.33 -10.67 5.25
CA LEU A 134 -8.84 -11.78 4.44
C LEU A 134 -7.71 -12.62 3.86
N GLY A 135 -6.59 -12.02 3.57
CA GLY A 135 -5.41 -12.71 3.06
C GLY A 135 -4.25 -11.76 2.75
N LEU A 136 -3.07 -12.33 2.77
CA LEU A 136 -1.84 -11.70 2.31
C LEU A 136 -1.38 -12.38 1.03
N ARG A 137 -0.86 -11.60 0.08
CA ARG A 137 -0.42 -12.06 -1.22
C ARG A 137 0.97 -11.55 -1.55
N TRP A 138 1.70 -12.33 -2.32
CA TRP A 138 3.01 -11.97 -2.84
C TRP A 138 3.05 -12.26 -4.35
N PRO A 139 3.77 -11.48 -5.15
CA PRO A 139 3.94 -11.81 -6.57
C PRO A 139 4.38 -13.26 -6.75
N LYS A 140 3.85 -13.92 -7.77
CA LYS A 140 4.43 -15.20 -8.21
C LYS A 140 5.83 -14.91 -8.74
N ASP A 141 6.79 -15.72 -8.37
CA ASP A 141 8.07 -15.70 -9.06
C ASP A 141 7.81 -15.95 -10.56
N PRO A 142 8.47 -15.20 -11.46
CA PRO A 142 8.36 -15.49 -12.88
C PRO A 142 8.75 -16.95 -13.11
N ALA A 143 8.02 -17.63 -14.02
CA ALA A 143 8.40 -18.98 -14.41
C ALA A 143 9.85 -18.97 -14.93
N PRO A 144 10.66 -20.02 -14.67
CA PRO A 144 12.08 -20.04 -15.02
C PRO A 144 12.38 -19.81 -16.52
N ASP A 145 11.39 -19.93 -17.39
CA ASP A 145 11.50 -19.71 -18.84
C ASP A 145 11.22 -18.26 -19.28
N GLU A 146 10.86 -17.36 -18.38
CA GLU A 146 10.48 -15.97 -18.72
C GLU A 146 11.52 -14.92 -18.26
N VAL A 147 12.71 -15.39 -17.86
CA VAL A 147 13.80 -14.49 -17.46
C VAL A 147 14.53 -14.01 -18.72
N ALA A 148 14.09 -12.90 -19.28
CA ALA A 148 14.94 -12.12 -20.17
C ALA A 148 16.21 -11.74 -19.39
N GLU A 149 17.39 -12.09 -19.91
CA GLU A 149 18.68 -11.78 -19.28
C GLU A 149 18.75 -10.31 -18.84
N PRO A 150 19.05 -10.02 -17.57
CA PRO A 150 19.26 -8.64 -17.16
C PRO A 150 20.55 -8.16 -17.81
N ALA A 151 20.45 -7.05 -18.53
CA ALA A 151 21.62 -6.28 -18.93
C ALA A 151 22.49 -6.02 -17.68
N GLN A 152 23.74 -6.41 -17.75
CA GLN A 152 24.73 -6.31 -16.69
C GLN A 152 24.78 -4.91 -16.10
N ALA A 153 24.29 -4.73 -14.88
CA ALA A 153 24.57 -3.57 -14.07
C ALA A 153 25.64 -3.95 -13.03
N ALA A 154 26.70 -3.19 -13.05
CA ALA A 154 27.93 -3.36 -12.33
C ALA A 154 27.75 -3.61 -10.82
N SER A 155 28.54 -4.55 -10.31
CA SER A 155 28.80 -4.82 -8.91
C SER A 155 29.26 -3.55 -8.16
N ALA A 156 28.51 -3.14 -7.16
CA ALA A 156 29.01 -2.31 -6.08
C ALA A 156 28.69 -3.01 -4.76
N SER A 157 29.73 -3.62 -4.20
CA SER A 157 29.76 -4.09 -2.83
C SER A 157 29.59 -2.90 -1.87
N ASN A 158 28.61 -2.96 -0.98
CA ASN A 158 28.61 -2.10 0.18
C ASN A 158 28.17 -2.89 1.41
N GLU A 159 29.16 -3.23 2.23
CA GLU A 159 29.00 -3.56 3.64
C GLU A 159 28.60 -2.28 4.39
N HIS A 160 27.40 -2.24 4.94
CA HIS A 160 27.12 -1.29 6.02
C HIS A 160 26.18 -1.89 7.05
N GLY A 161 26.59 -1.72 8.28
CA GLY A 161 26.00 -2.21 9.50
C GLY A 161 24.61 -1.65 9.80
N ARG A 162 24.04 -2.29 10.80
CA ARG A 162 22.75 -2.09 11.48
C ARG A 162 22.46 -0.61 11.79
N ASP A 163 21.91 0.11 10.83
CA ASP A 163 21.21 1.36 11.06
C ASP A 163 19.78 1.18 10.57
N ALA A 164 18.82 1.63 11.39
CA ALA A 164 17.40 1.57 11.08
C ALA A 164 17.17 2.21 9.71
N ASP A 165 16.45 1.48 8.84
CA ASP A 165 16.09 1.93 7.50
C ASP A 165 15.56 3.38 7.57
N PRO A 166 16.23 4.36 6.93
CA PRO A 166 15.85 5.77 7.00
C PRO A 166 14.41 6.00 6.53
N VAL A 167 13.88 5.15 5.65
CA VAL A 167 12.48 5.22 5.19
C VAL A 167 11.52 4.81 6.32
N PHE A 168 11.87 3.80 7.11
CA PHE A 168 11.08 3.42 8.29
C PHE A 168 11.10 4.54 9.35
N ALA A 169 12.25 5.16 9.57
CA ALA A 169 12.38 6.27 10.51
C ALA A 169 11.55 7.49 10.07
N ILE A 170 11.50 7.80 8.77
CA ILE A 170 10.67 8.89 8.21
C ILE A 170 9.18 8.54 8.34
N ALA A 171 8.78 7.31 8.00
CA ALA A 171 7.40 6.87 8.12
C ALA A 171 6.94 6.86 9.59
N LEU A 172 7.76 6.36 10.50
CA LEU A 172 7.48 6.36 11.94
C LEU A 172 7.39 7.79 12.50
N ALA A 173 8.31 8.67 12.11
CA ALA A 173 8.28 10.08 12.53
C ALA A 173 7.01 10.80 12.01
N HIS A 174 6.54 10.45 10.81
CA HIS A 174 5.33 11.02 10.24
C HIS A 174 4.07 10.50 10.96
N VAL A 175 3.99 9.20 11.23
CA VAL A 175 2.88 8.60 12.00
C VAL A 175 2.82 9.19 13.40
N LEU A 176 3.95 9.29 14.09
CA LEU A 176 4.03 9.89 15.43
C LEU A 176 3.65 11.38 15.43
N LYS A 177 3.94 12.10 14.35
CA LYS A 177 3.54 13.51 14.19
C LYS A 177 2.04 13.66 13.90
N MET A 178 1.44 12.72 13.18
CA MET A 178 0.01 12.73 12.84
C MET A 178 -0.87 12.27 14.01
N GLU A 179 -0.37 11.38 14.86
CA GLU A 179 -1.07 10.94 16.07
C GLU A 179 -0.97 11.95 17.22
N GLY A 180 -0.39 13.15 16.98
CA GLY A 180 -0.22 14.20 17.97
C GLY A 180 0.49 13.64 19.19
N GLY A 181 1.73 14.06 19.46
CA GLY A 181 2.39 13.66 20.70
C GLY A 181 1.45 13.84 21.88
N PHE A 182 1.53 12.97 22.86
CA PHE A 182 0.77 12.93 24.12
C PHE A 182 0.14 14.30 24.45
N SER A 183 -1.15 14.47 24.13
CA SER A 183 -1.90 15.68 24.45
C SER A 183 -2.49 15.52 25.85
N ASN A 184 -2.02 16.32 26.76
CA ASN A 184 -2.62 16.46 28.09
C ASN A 184 -3.61 17.65 28.07
N ASP A 185 -4.42 17.77 26.99
CA ASP A 185 -5.44 18.79 26.88
C ASP A 185 -6.64 18.41 27.78
N PRO A 186 -6.95 19.19 28.82
CA PRO A 186 -8.07 18.91 29.71
C PRO A 186 -9.46 19.04 29.03
N TYR A 187 -9.52 19.45 27.77
CA TYR A 187 -10.75 19.55 26.97
C TYR A 187 -10.85 18.47 25.89
N ASP A 188 -9.93 17.50 25.84
CA ASP A 188 -10.02 16.35 24.93
C ASP A 188 -11.10 15.36 25.45
N PRO A 189 -12.22 15.17 24.72
CA PRO A 189 -13.30 14.29 25.14
C PRO A 189 -12.91 12.79 25.16
N GLY A 190 -11.73 12.42 24.67
CA GLY A 190 -11.20 11.05 24.67
C GLY A 190 -10.43 10.63 25.94
N GLY A 191 -10.03 11.58 26.79
CA GLY A 191 -9.24 11.32 28.00
C GLY A 191 -7.80 10.85 27.73
N PRO A 192 -6.96 10.74 28.76
CA PRO A 192 -5.57 10.34 28.61
C PRO A 192 -5.49 8.91 28.12
N THR A 193 -4.94 8.72 26.94
CA THR A 193 -4.59 7.40 26.40
C THR A 193 -3.24 6.97 26.96
N ASN A 194 -3.28 5.91 27.76
CA ASN A 194 -2.08 5.18 28.21
C ASN A 194 -1.52 4.33 27.06
#